data_a8b6922f7f407439f1a8093a1087aa64
#
_entry.id   a8b6922f7f407439f1a8093a1087aa64
#
_cell.length_a   1.000
_cell.length_b   1.000
_cell.length_c   1.000
_cell.angle_alpha   90.00
_cell.angle_beta   90.00
_cell.angle_gamma   90.00
#
_symmetry.space_group_name_H-M   'P 1'
#
loop_
_entity.id
_entity.type
_entity.pdbx_description
1 polymer ?
#
loop_
_entity_poly.entity_id
_entity_poly.type
_entity_poly.pdbx_seq_one_letter_code
_entity_poly.pdbx_strand_id
1 'polypeptide(L)'
;MEYLSKQRYDEIAAELKHLINEVYPKVQDDLAEASAQGDRSDNAGYREARRIQAKTISRIRFLQKILEHSRVLDPDVLPKDRVCLLSRVEFTNLSTNTRMKFEIVSPHEMDLEAGKISLKSPIGAALMGKKVGEIAEAQVPSGTLRLRIESITLG
;
A
#
# COMPACT_ATOMS: atom_id res chain seq x y z
N MET A 1 -7.66 -7.21 9.67
CA MET A 1 -8.36 -6.53 8.58
C MET A 1 -7.67 -5.21 8.27
N GLU A 2 -7.37 -4.99 7.03
CA GLU A 2 -6.70 -3.78 6.59
C GLU A 2 -7.72 -2.74 6.12
N TYR A 3 -7.37 -1.46 6.27
CA TYR A 3 -8.19 -0.38 5.75
C TYR A 3 -7.46 0.31 4.62
N LEU A 4 -8.19 0.61 3.54
CA LEU A 4 -7.66 1.27 2.36
C LEU A 4 -8.47 2.53 2.07
N SER A 5 -7.82 3.52 1.45
CA SER A 5 -8.55 4.63 0.84
C SER A 5 -9.39 4.10 -0.32
N LYS A 6 -10.46 4.82 -0.65
CA LYS A 6 -11.29 4.46 -1.81
C LYS A 6 -10.46 4.46 -3.09
N GLN A 7 -9.58 5.44 -3.25
CA GLN A 7 -8.71 5.52 -4.42
C GLN A 7 -7.85 4.27 -4.56
N ARG A 8 -7.20 3.84 -3.47
CA ARG A 8 -6.34 2.65 -3.53
C ARG A 8 -7.13 1.37 -3.76
N TYR A 9 -8.29 1.24 -3.13
CA TYR A 9 -9.18 0.11 -3.36
C TYR A 9 -9.58 0.02 -4.83
N ASP A 10 -9.97 1.14 -5.43
CA ASP A 10 -10.38 1.20 -6.83
C ASP A 10 -9.21 0.88 -7.78
N GLU A 11 -8.00 1.33 -7.46
CA GLU A 11 -6.80 1.02 -8.22
C GLU A 11 -6.51 -0.49 -8.22
N ILE A 12 -6.60 -1.12 -7.05
CA ILE A 12 -6.38 -2.57 -6.91
C ILE A 12 -7.46 -3.34 -7.66
N ALA A 13 -8.71 -2.94 -7.53
CA ALA A 13 -9.82 -3.58 -8.22
C ALA A 13 -9.68 -3.48 -9.75
N ALA A 14 -9.24 -2.32 -10.24
CA ALA A 14 -9.01 -2.12 -11.68
C ALA A 14 -7.85 -2.98 -12.20
N GLU A 15 -6.74 -3.05 -11.46
CA GLU A 15 -5.61 -3.91 -11.83
C GLU A 15 -6.03 -5.38 -11.86
N LEU A 16 -6.79 -5.83 -10.86
CA LEU A 16 -7.27 -7.20 -10.80
C LEU A 16 -8.17 -7.53 -11.98
N LYS A 17 -9.10 -6.64 -12.31
CA LYS A 17 -9.99 -6.81 -13.46
C LYS A 17 -9.20 -6.91 -14.77
N HIS A 18 -8.19 -6.06 -14.94
CA HIS A 18 -7.32 -6.09 -16.11
C HIS A 18 -6.56 -7.43 -16.23
N LEU A 19 -6.00 -7.89 -15.13
CA LEU A 19 -5.27 -9.17 -15.09
C LEU A 19 -6.17 -10.34 -15.46
N ILE A 20 -7.37 -10.40 -14.91
CA ILE A 20 -8.29 -11.51 -15.15
C ILE A 20 -8.87 -11.48 -16.56
N ASN A 21 -9.26 -10.31 -17.04
CA ASN A 21 -10.02 -10.19 -18.30
C ASN A 21 -9.15 -10.02 -19.53
N GLU A 22 -7.93 -9.49 -19.40
CA GLU A 22 -7.07 -9.17 -20.53
C GLU A 22 -5.72 -9.89 -20.49
N VAL A 23 -5.05 -9.88 -19.35
CA VAL A 23 -3.68 -10.44 -19.28
C VAL A 23 -3.72 -11.97 -19.22
N TYR A 24 -4.52 -12.54 -18.33
CA TYR A 24 -4.54 -13.97 -18.13
C TYR A 24 -5.00 -14.75 -19.37
N PRO A 25 -6.06 -14.34 -20.10
CA PRO A 25 -6.44 -15.03 -21.33
C PRO A 25 -5.32 -15.03 -22.37
N LYS A 26 -4.59 -13.93 -22.51
CA LYS A 26 -3.46 -13.84 -23.43
C LYS A 26 -2.33 -14.77 -23.01
N VAL A 27 -2.04 -14.84 -21.71
CA VAL A 27 -1.02 -15.74 -21.17
C VAL A 27 -1.39 -17.19 -21.49
N GLN A 28 -2.66 -17.57 -21.35
CA GLN A 28 -3.13 -18.91 -21.68
C GLN A 28 -2.98 -19.23 -23.19
N ASP A 29 -3.29 -18.26 -24.04
CA ASP A 29 -3.12 -18.41 -25.50
C ASP A 29 -1.65 -18.60 -25.86
N ASP A 30 -0.77 -17.78 -25.27
CA ASP A 30 0.68 -17.89 -25.49
C ASP A 30 1.22 -19.24 -25.02
N LEU A 31 0.71 -19.75 -23.91
CA LEU A 31 1.10 -21.04 -23.38
C LEU A 31 0.64 -22.19 -24.30
N ALA A 32 -0.60 -22.12 -24.79
CA ALA A 32 -1.13 -23.11 -25.73
C ALA A 32 -0.34 -23.14 -27.01
N GLU A 33 -0.01 -21.96 -27.56
CA GLU A 33 0.81 -21.83 -28.76
C GLU A 33 2.19 -22.43 -28.56
N ALA A 34 2.87 -22.08 -27.49
CA ALA A 34 4.20 -22.61 -27.17
C ALA A 34 4.17 -24.12 -26.95
N SER A 35 3.11 -24.65 -26.31
CA SER A 35 2.92 -26.08 -26.09
C SER A 35 2.76 -26.87 -27.40
N ALA A 36 2.19 -26.24 -28.44
CA ALA A 36 1.97 -26.87 -29.74
C ALA A 36 3.24 -26.96 -30.59
N GLN A 37 4.33 -26.30 -30.21
CA GLN A 37 5.55 -26.21 -31.03
C GLN A 37 6.61 -27.29 -30.75
N GLY A 38 6.29 -28.34 -30.00
CA GLY A 38 7.19 -29.46 -29.81
C GLY A 38 7.30 -29.98 -28.40
N ASP A 39 8.43 -30.68 -28.10
CA ASP A 39 8.69 -31.26 -26.80
C ASP A 39 8.78 -30.20 -25.72
N ARG A 40 7.93 -30.32 -24.71
CA ARG A 40 7.84 -29.34 -23.59
C ARG A 40 9.13 -29.28 -22.76
N SER A 41 9.84 -30.40 -22.63
CA SER A 41 11.05 -30.42 -21.81
C SER A 41 12.20 -29.61 -22.41
N ASP A 42 12.25 -29.47 -23.73
CA ASP A 42 13.30 -28.75 -24.47
C ASP A 42 12.81 -27.40 -25.01
N ASN A 43 11.55 -27.05 -24.76
CA ASN A 43 10.93 -25.85 -25.34
C ASN A 43 11.10 -24.66 -24.40
N ALA A 44 12.09 -23.80 -24.72
CA ALA A 44 12.35 -22.59 -23.93
C ALA A 44 11.16 -21.64 -23.92
N GLY A 45 10.43 -21.52 -25.03
CA GLY A 45 9.21 -20.69 -25.11
C GLY A 45 8.12 -21.20 -24.19
N TYR A 46 7.96 -22.53 -24.08
CA TYR A 46 7.00 -23.13 -23.16
C TYR A 46 7.38 -22.84 -21.69
N ARG A 47 8.66 -23.02 -21.33
CA ARG A 47 9.12 -22.74 -19.97
C ARG A 47 8.89 -21.27 -19.59
N GLU A 48 9.18 -20.36 -20.51
CA GLU A 48 8.96 -18.93 -20.27
C GLU A 48 7.47 -18.60 -20.12
N ALA A 49 6.62 -19.18 -20.97
CA ALA A 49 5.17 -19.02 -20.87
C ALA A 49 4.62 -19.55 -19.55
N ARG A 50 5.14 -20.69 -19.08
CA ARG A 50 4.77 -21.25 -17.75
C ARG A 50 5.18 -20.32 -16.62
N ARG A 51 6.37 -19.73 -16.71
CA ARG A 51 6.86 -18.79 -15.70
C ARG A 51 5.96 -17.57 -15.62
N ILE A 52 5.58 -17.02 -16.77
CA ILE A 52 4.68 -15.86 -16.85
C ILE A 52 3.29 -16.22 -16.30
N GLN A 53 2.79 -17.41 -16.61
CA GLN A 53 1.51 -17.89 -16.08
C GLN A 53 1.53 -17.93 -14.55
N ALA A 54 2.56 -18.54 -13.96
CA ALA A 54 2.69 -18.64 -12.50
C ALA A 54 2.75 -17.25 -11.85
N LYS A 55 3.51 -16.35 -12.44
CA LYS A 55 3.64 -14.97 -11.93
C LYS A 55 2.31 -14.22 -11.99
N THR A 56 1.58 -14.37 -13.09
CA THR A 56 0.27 -13.75 -13.29
C THR A 56 -0.75 -14.25 -12.26
N ILE A 57 -0.81 -15.56 -12.07
CA ILE A 57 -1.71 -16.19 -11.09
C ILE A 57 -1.37 -15.71 -9.67
N SER A 58 -0.09 -15.66 -9.32
CA SER A 58 0.35 -15.18 -8.00
C SER A 58 -0.08 -13.74 -7.76
N ARG A 59 0.05 -12.87 -8.76
CA ARG A 59 -0.38 -11.47 -8.64
C ARG A 59 -1.89 -11.35 -8.47
N ILE A 60 -2.66 -12.13 -9.25
CA ILE A 60 -4.12 -12.17 -9.13
C ILE A 60 -4.54 -12.58 -7.72
N ARG A 61 -3.95 -13.66 -7.19
CA ARG A 61 -4.27 -14.14 -5.84
C ARG A 61 -3.91 -13.12 -4.77
N PHE A 62 -2.77 -12.47 -4.92
CA PHE A 62 -2.32 -11.44 -3.99
C PHE A 62 -3.31 -10.27 -3.93
N LEU A 63 -3.75 -9.76 -5.09
CA LEU A 63 -4.71 -8.67 -5.16
C LEU A 63 -6.09 -9.07 -4.64
N GLN A 64 -6.56 -10.27 -4.98
CA GLN A 64 -7.82 -10.80 -4.45
C GLN A 64 -7.80 -10.85 -2.93
N LYS A 65 -6.70 -11.31 -2.36
CA LYS A 65 -6.57 -11.41 -0.91
C LYS A 65 -6.61 -10.04 -0.23
N ILE A 66 -5.95 -9.03 -0.83
CA ILE A 66 -6.01 -7.67 -0.31
C ILE A 66 -7.46 -7.18 -0.29
N LEU A 67 -8.20 -7.34 -1.40
CA LEU A 67 -9.59 -6.87 -1.48
C LEU A 67 -10.52 -7.60 -0.51
N GLU A 68 -10.33 -8.91 -0.34
CA GLU A 68 -11.14 -9.73 0.56
C GLU A 68 -10.92 -9.34 2.03
N HIS A 69 -9.71 -8.95 2.40
CA HIS A 69 -9.34 -8.65 3.79
C HIS A 69 -9.25 -7.15 4.07
N SER A 70 -9.72 -6.31 3.13
CA SER A 70 -9.64 -4.86 3.28
C SER A 70 -11.03 -4.23 3.27
N ARG A 71 -11.14 -3.08 3.91
CA ARG A 71 -12.33 -2.24 3.88
C ARG A 71 -11.97 -0.84 3.44
N VAL A 72 -12.88 -0.20 2.72
CA VAL A 72 -12.73 1.20 2.32
C VAL A 72 -13.08 2.08 3.52
N LEU A 73 -12.21 3.04 3.81
CA LEU A 73 -12.47 4.05 4.83
C LEU A 73 -13.25 5.21 4.22
N ASP A 74 -14.32 5.61 4.92
CA ASP A 74 -15.05 6.81 4.58
C ASP A 74 -14.46 7.98 5.36
N PRO A 75 -13.87 8.98 4.68
CA PRO A 75 -13.29 10.13 5.37
C PRO A 75 -14.29 10.93 6.21
N ASP A 76 -15.58 10.86 5.87
CA ASP A 76 -16.61 11.62 6.58
C ASP A 76 -16.89 11.07 7.99
N VAL A 77 -16.57 9.79 8.24
CA VAL A 77 -16.77 9.18 9.57
C VAL A 77 -15.50 9.12 10.40
N LEU A 78 -14.36 9.59 9.87
CA LEU A 78 -13.09 9.58 10.59
C LEU A 78 -13.00 10.78 11.54
N PRO A 79 -12.37 10.60 12.73
CA PRO A 79 -12.11 11.72 13.63
C PRO A 79 -11.22 12.78 12.96
N LYS A 80 -11.53 14.06 13.20
CA LYS A 80 -10.74 15.17 12.66
C LYS A 80 -9.90 15.88 13.73
N ASP A 81 -10.11 15.52 15.00
CA ASP A 81 -9.43 16.14 16.15
C ASP A 81 -8.15 15.41 16.56
N ARG A 82 -7.90 14.25 16.01
CA ARG A 82 -6.73 13.43 16.35
C ARG A 82 -6.22 12.73 15.10
N VAL A 83 -4.97 12.28 15.17
CA VAL A 83 -4.35 11.52 14.09
C VAL A 83 -5.02 10.16 13.97
N CYS A 84 -5.50 9.86 12.78
CA CYS A 84 -6.07 8.56 12.45
C CYS A 84 -5.59 8.14 11.06
N LEU A 85 -6.03 6.97 10.60
CA LEU A 85 -5.72 6.53 9.26
C LEU A 85 -6.25 7.54 8.23
N LEU A 86 -5.48 7.86 7.21
CA LEU A 86 -5.69 8.88 6.18
C LEU A 86 -5.53 10.32 6.64
N SER A 87 -5.18 10.58 7.91
CA SER A 87 -4.84 11.92 8.36
C SER A 87 -3.56 12.41 7.68
N ARG A 88 -3.56 13.67 7.28
CA ARG A 88 -2.34 14.39 6.92
C ARG A 88 -1.88 15.15 8.15
N VAL A 89 -0.69 14.82 8.62
CA VAL A 89 -0.14 15.37 9.86
C VAL A 89 1.06 16.22 9.52
N GLU A 90 1.03 17.45 9.99
CA GLU A 90 2.19 18.33 9.97
C GLU A 90 2.76 18.38 11.37
N PHE A 91 4.05 18.08 11.51
CA PHE A 91 4.70 18.01 12.80
C PHE A 91 6.12 18.55 12.73
N THR A 92 6.64 18.96 13.88
CA THR A 92 8.01 19.46 14.01
C THR A 92 8.85 18.46 14.80
N ASN A 93 9.98 18.04 14.22
CA ASN A 93 10.98 17.28 14.94
C ASN A 93 11.70 18.23 15.89
N LEU A 94 11.48 18.08 17.20
CA LEU A 94 12.01 18.99 18.20
C LEU A 94 13.52 18.93 18.35
N SER A 95 14.14 17.80 17.97
CA SER A 95 15.59 17.66 18.05
C SER A 95 16.33 18.46 16.97
N THR A 96 15.76 18.52 15.76
CA THR A 96 16.39 19.20 14.62
C THR A 96 15.66 20.50 14.24
N ASN A 97 14.52 20.76 14.88
CA ASN A 97 13.65 21.89 14.58
C ASN A 97 13.20 21.89 13.11
N THR A 98 12.99 20.71 12.55
CA THR A 98 12.58 20.50 11.17
C THR A 98 11.10 20.22 11.11
N ARG A 99 10.38 20.91 10.22
CA ARG A 99 8.94 20.72 10.00
C ARG A 99 8.72 19.72 8.88
N MET A 100 7.85 18.74 9.11
CA MET A 100 7.58 17.66 8.16
C MET A 100 6.08 17.44 8.02
N LYS A 101 5.66 16.90 6.89
CA LYS A 101 4.25 16.61 6.61
C LYS A 101 4.12 15.24 5.96
N PHE A 102 3.29 14.39 6.56
CA PHE A 102 3.05 13.04 6.07
C PHE A 102 1.57 12.68 6.18
N GLU A 103 1.13 11.79 5.28
CA GLU A 103 -0.18 11.15 5.36
C GLU A 103 0.00 9.75 5.96
N ILE A 104 -0.85 9.41 6.92
CA ILE A 104 -0.82 8.08 7.56
C ILE A 104 -1.68 7.12 6.75
N VAL A 105 -1.08 6.03 6.28
CA VAL A 105 -1.75 5.08 5.41
C VAL A 105 -1.53 3.64 5.86
N SER A 106 -2.29 2.70 5.28
CA SER A 106 -2.05 1.28 5.47
C SER A 106 -0.71 0.87 4.82
N PRO A 107 -0.06 -0.22 5.28
CA PRO A 107 1.22 -0.63 4.70
C PRO A 107 1.20 -0.81 3.18
N HIS A 108 0.06 -1.22 2.61
CA HIS A 108 -0.08 -1.40 1.16
C HIS A 108 -0.06 -0.09 0.36
N GLU A 109 -0.28 1.04 1.01
CA GLU A 109 -0.31 2.35 0.36
C GLU A 109 0.95 3.17 0.64
N MET A 110 1.90 2.64 1.40
CA MET A 110 3.11 3.37 1.78
C MET A 110 3.88 3.83 0.55
N ASP A 111 4.21 5.12 0.51
CA ASP A 111 5.00 5.74 -0.55
C ASP A 111 5.71 6.95 0.01
N LEU A 112 6.97 6.78 0.38
CA LEU A 112 7.75 7.85 1.01
C LEU A 112 7.94 9.06 0.09
N GLU A 113 8.05 8.85 -1.21
CA GLU A 113 8.20 9.95 -2.16
C GLU A 113 6.93 10.80 -2.23
N ALA A 114 5.76 10.17 -2.10
CA ALA A 114 4.49 10.88 -2.07
C ALA A 114 4.11 11.39 -0.67
N GLY A 115 4.98 11.20 0.33
CA GLY A 115 4.71 11.64 1.69
C GLY A 115 3.71 10.75 2.44
N LYS A 116 3.64 9.48 2.07
CA LYS A 116 2.73 8.50 2.71
C LYS A 116 3.54 7.53 3.55
N ILE A 117 3.26 7.48 4.86
CA ILE A 117 3.92 6.57 5.78
C ILE A 117 2.91 5.58 6.37
N SER A 118 3.37 4.36 6.64
CA SER A 118 2.53 3.32 7.23
C SER A 118 2.20 3.64 8.68
N LEU A 119 0.96 3.36 9.09
CA LEU A 119 0.58 3.42 10.50
C LEU A 119 1.39 2.47 11.37
N LYS A 120 2.02 1.46 10.78
CA LYS A 120 2.89 0.50 11.46
C LYS A 120 4.35 0.94 11.52
N SER A 121 4.72 2.01 10.80
CA SER A 121 6.08 2.57 10.91
C SER A 121 6.29 3.20 12.29
N PRO A 122 7.54 3.35 12.75
CA PRO A 122 7.80 3.96 14.07
C PRO A 122 7.19 5.36 14.21
N ILE A 123 7.32 6.21 13.19
CA ILE A 123 6.75 7.56 13.22
C ILE A 123 5.23 7.49 13.13
N GLY A 124 4.68 6.72 12.20
CA GLY A 124 3.23 6.58 12.05
C GLY A 124 2.56 6.06 13.31
N ALA A 125 3.13 5.01 13.91
CA ALA A 125 2.61 4.44 15.15
C ALA A 125 2.64 5.44 16.31
N ALA A 126 3.70 6.25 16.40
CA ALA A 126 3.81 7.26 17.46
C ALA A 126 2.80 8.40 17.29
N LEU A 127 2.49 8.77 16.05
CA LEU A 127 1.54 9.85 15.76
C LEU A 127 0.08 9.46 15.96
N MET A 128 -0.26 8.18 15.80
CA MET A 128 -1.64 7.69 15.90
C MET A 128 -2.29 8.06 17.23
N GLY A 129 -3.49 8.64 17.16
CA GLY A 129 -4.26 9.02 18.34
C GLY A 129 -3.86 10.34 19.00
N LYS A 130 -2.81 10.99 18.51
CA LYS A 130 -2.34 12.27 19.06
C LYS A 130 -3.16 13.45 18.53
N LYS A 131 -3.24 14.49 19.34
CA LYS A 131 -3.94 15.74 19.00
C LYS A 131 -2.95 16.86 18.71
N VAL A 132 -3.43 17.91 18.05
CA VAL A 132 -2.62 19.12 17.81
C VAL A 132 -2.06 19.65 19.13
N GLY A 133 -0.77 19.97 19.14
CA GLY A 133 -0.06 20.47 20.32
C GLY A 133 0.55 19.36 21.19
N GLU A 134 0.15 18.09 21.02
CA GLU A 134 0.74 16.98 21.75
C GLU A 134 2.09 16.59 21.15
N ILE A 135 2.94 16.00 21.98
CA ILE A 135 4.26 15.50 21.57
C ILE A 135 4.19 13.97 21.48
N ALA A 136 4.56 13.45 20.31
CA ALA A 136 4.69 12.02 20.08
C ALA A 136 6.15 11.61 20.19
N GLU A 137 6.44 10.47 20.78
CA GLU A 137 7.78 9.91 20.88
C GLU A 137 7.89 8.69 19.97
N ALA A 138 8.74 8.78 18.94
CA ALA A 138 8.96 7.69 18.00
C ALA A 138 10.32 7.03 18.28
N GLN A 139 10.31 5.70 18.41
CA GLN A 139 11.53 4.93 18.58
C GLN A 139 12.09 4.55 17.21
N VAL A 140 13.24 5.07 16.88
CA VAL A 140 13.93 4.79 15.61
C VAL A 140 15.33 4.25 15.92
N PRO A 141 16.04 3.62 14.93
CA PRO A 141 17.37 3.05 15.20
C PRO A 141 18.38 4.05 15.74
N SER A 142 18.25 5.33 15.39
CA SER A 142 19.15 6.38 15.89
C SER A 142 18.78 6.92 17.28
N GLY A 143 17.69 6.45 17.88
CA GLY A 143 17.24 6.89 19.21
C GLY A 143 15.77 7.25 19.24
N THR A 144 15.39 8.13 20.18
CA THR A 144 14.00 8.59 20.33
C THR A 144 13.85 9.95 19.65
N LEU A 145 12.86 10.05 18.76
CA LEU A 145 12.46 11.32 18.15
C LEU A 145 11.25 11.88 18.90
N ARG A 146 11.29 13.19 19.18
CA ARG A 146 10.17 13.90 19.77
C ARG A 146 9.54 14.79 18.71
N LEU A 147 8.26 14.58 18.44
CA LEU A 147 7.53 15.19 17.35
C LEU A 147 6.32 15.95 17.91
N ARG A 148 6.28 17.26 17.69
CA ARG A 148 5.14 18.08 18.12
C ARG A 148 4.17 18.21 16.96
N ILE A 149 2.91 17.86 17.17
CA ILE A 149 1.87 17.92 16.16
C ILE A 149 1.42 19.36 15.97
N GLU A 150 1.61 19.88 14.76
CA GLU A 150 1.26 21.26 14.41
C GLU A 150 -0.13 21.35 13.78
N SER A 151 -0.48 20.45 12.88
CA SER A 151 -1.82 20.42 12.28
C SER A 151 -2.22 19.02 11.85
N ILE A 152 -3.53 18.78 11.79
CA ILE A 152 -4.12 17.52 11.35
C ILE A 152 -5.23 17.87 10.35
N THR A 153 -5.15 17.30 9.14
CA THR A 153 -6.18 17.44 8.12
C THR A 153 -6.49 16.07 7.52
N LEU A 154 -7.67 15.95 6.91
CA LEU A 154 -8.02 14.78 6.08
C LEU A 154 -7.83 15.17 4.62
N GLY A 155 -7.03 14.35 3.94
CA GLY A 155 -6.66 14.66 2.56
C GLY A 155 -7.65 14.25 1.49
#